data_95410c7f890fb43081fceff8855f63c6
#
_entry.id   95410c7f890fb43081fceff8855f63c6
#
_cell.length_a   1.000
_cell.length_b   1.000
_cell.length_c   1.000
_cell.angle_alpha   90.00
_cell.angle_beta   90.00
_cell.angle_gamma   90.00
#
_symmetry.space_group_name_H-M   'P 1'
#
loop_
_entity.id
_entity.type
_entity.pdbx_description
1 polymer ?
#
loop_
_entity_poly.entity_id
_entity_poly.type
_entity_poly.pdbx_seq_one_letter_code
_entity_poly.pdbx_strand_id
1 'polypeptide(L)'
;NPSQEFTKATLKELCNKITDGKHGGCKVEEGTERYFVGAREIYDDEVHYDTAPEINVDEFEKDYKRCNIEIGDFLIVNTGATIGKSAITTDERTEHTLLQKSVALLKVKKELLNPVFLKWCYRVNTQMYIVESASAQPNLLLSKINSTVIYVPDMDLQNQFADFVTQVNKSKVAVQKALDETKLLFDSLMQKYFG
;
A
#
# COMPACT_ATOMS: atom_id res chain seq x y z
N ASN A 1 6.52 21.35 -23.52
CA ASN A 1 7.27 22.31 -22.69
C ASN A 1 8.67 21.76 -22.49
N PRO A 2 9.71 22.56 -22.79
CA PRO A 2 11.08 22.09 -22.60
C PRO A 2 11.39 22.03 -21.11
N SER A 3 11.87 20.85 -20.68
CA SER A 3 12.70 20.60 -19.51
C SER A 3 12.35 21.36 -18.21
N GLN A 4 11.26 21.00 -17.56
CA GLN A 4 11.17 21.20 -16.13
C GLN A 4 12.09 20.13 -15.50
N GLU A 5 13.29 20.52 -15.08
CA GLU A 5 14.18 19.64 -14.34
C GLU A 5 13.58 19.42 -12.95
N PHE A 6 12.99 18.25 -12.73
CA PHE A 6 12.52 17.87 -11.41
C PHE A 6 13.71 17.53 -10.50
N THR A 7 13.64 17.96 -9.27
CA THR A 7 14.60 17.57 -8.24
C THR A 7 14.61 16.06 -8.07
N LYS A 8 15.79 15.47 -7.89
CA LYS A 8 15.94 14.04 -7.54
C LYS A 8 16.25 13.91 -6.06
N ALA A 9 15.58 12.96 -5.41
CA ALA A 9 15.86 12.65 -4.02
C ALA A 9 15.67 11.15 -3.75
N THR A 10 16.36 10.65 -2.73
CA THR A 10 16.21 9.28 -2.25
C THR A 10 14.96 9.15 -1.38
N LEU A 11 14.38 7.94 -1.32
CA LEU A 11 13.27 7.70 -0.40
C LEU A 11 13.68 7.93 1.06
N LYS A 12 14.95 7.68 1.41
CA LYS A 12 15.48 8.00 2.74
C LYS A 12 15.36 9.50 3.07
N GLU A 13 15.59 10.38 2.12
CA GLU A 13 15.48 11.84 2.29
C GLU A 13 14.02 12.29 2.37
N LEU A 14 13.13 11.60 1.67
CA LEU A 14 11.71 11.92 1.53
C LEU A 14 10.81 11.30 2.60
N CYS A 15 11.33 10.40 3.44
CA CYS A 15 10.57 9.74 4.48
C CYS A 15 11.12 10.08 5.87
N ASN A 16 10.20 10.19 6.83
CA ASN A 16 10.53 10.28 8.25
C ASN A 16 11.00 8.92 8.80
N LYS A 17 10.45 7.83 8.24
CA LYS A 17 10.77 6.46 8.67
C LYS A 17 10.60 5.49 7.50
N ILE A 18 11.54 4.58 7.36
CA ILE A 18 11.45 3.39 6.51
C ILE A 18 11.87 2.20 7.37
N THR A 19 10.96 1.27 7.58
CA THR A 19 11.19 0.09 8.42
C THR A 19 10.35 -1.10 7.94
N ASP A 20 10.62 -2.29 8.44
CA ASP A 20 9.74 -3.44 8.31
C ASP A 20 8.99 -3.73 9.61
N GLY A 21 8.02 -4.62 9.56
CA GLY A 21 7.23 -5.03 10.71
C GLY A 21 7.98 -5.95 11.69
N LYS A 22 7.22 -6.49 12.65
CA LYS A 22 7.72 -7.41 13.68
C LYS A 22 8.29 -8.68 13.06
N HIS A 23 9.45 -9.09 13.54
CA HIS A 23 10.02 -10.40 13.27
C HIS A 23 9.41 -11.46 14.19
N GLY A 24 8.96 -12.56 13.61
CA GLY A 24 8.25 -13.63 14.32
C GLY A 24 6.73 -13.42 14.30
N GLY A 25 6.02 -14.37 14.90
CA GLY A 25 4.55 -14.35 15.02
C GLY A 25 4.07 -13.57 16.23
N CYS A 26 2.76 -13.50 16.35
CA CYS A 26 2.04 -13.06 17.54
C CYS A 26 1.05 -14.14 17.96
N LYS A 27 0.71 -14.16 19.23
CA LYS A 27 -0.38 -15.00 19.73
C LYS A 27 -1.71 -14.47 19.18
N VAL A 28 -2.44 -15.33 18.48
CA VAL A 28 -3.79 -14.98 17.99
C VAL A 28 -4.74 -14.94 19.17
N GLU A 29 -5.58 -13.91 19.24
CA GLU A 29 -6.58 -13.69 20.28
C GLU A 29 -7.73 -12.87 19.69
N GLU A 30 -8.90 -13.50 19.55
CA GLU A 30 -10.07 -12.89 18.94
C GLU A 30 -10.73 -11.84 19.86
N GLY A 31 -11.38 -10.84 19.29
CA GLY A 31 -12.12 -9.79 20.00
C GLY A 31 -11.24 -8.71 20.61
N THR A 32 -9.96 -8.63 20.24
CA THR A 32 -9.03 -7.62 20.76
C THR A 32 -9.00 -6.34 19.97
N GLU A 33 -9.52 -6.37 18.73
CA GLU A 33 -9.41 -5.28 17.76
C GLU A 33 -7.96 -4.79 17.54
N ARG A 34 -7.00 -5.72 17.66
CA ARG A 34 -5.58 -5.52 17.38
C ARG A 34 -5.16 -6.46 16.26
N TYR A 35 -4.77 -5.92 15.13
CA TYR A 35 -4.59 -6.67 13.88
C TYR A 35 -3.12 -6.94 13.58
N PHE A 36 -2.81 -8.08 12.97
CA PHE A 36 -1.47 -8.44 12.54
C PHE A 36 -1.43 -8.60 11.03
N VAL A 37 -1.03 -7.53 10.34
CA VAL A 37 -1.05 -7.43 8.89
C VAL A 37 0.28 -7.85 8.28
N GLY A 38 0.22 -8.82 7.38
CA GLY A 38 1.34 -9.31 6.59
C GLY A 38 1.11 -9.19 5.09
N ALA A 39 1.92 -9.92 4.32
CA ALA A 39 1.87 -9.92 2.86
C ALA A 39 0.54 -10.44 2.28
N ARG A 40 -0.20 -11.27 3.03
CA ARG A 40 -1.46 -11.87 2.59
C ARG A 40 -2.61 -10.89 2.59
N GLU A 41 -2.57 -9.95 3.51
CA GLU A 41 -3.61 -8.94 3.75
C GLU A 41 -3.44 -7.71 2.87
N ILE A 42 -2.37 -7.66 2.02
CA ILE A 42 -2.13 -6.55 1.09
C ILE A 42 -2.35 -7.02 -0.34
N TYR A 43 -3.47 -6.60 -0.93
CA TYR A 43 -3.80 -6.87 -2.34
C TYR A 43 -4.77 -5.80 -2.85
N ASP A 44 -4.95 -5.71 -4.17
CA ASP A 44 -5.81 -4.73 -4.84
C ASP A 44 -5.57 -3.27 -4.40
N ASP A 45 -4.30 -2.96 -4.04
CA ASP A 45 -3.86 -1.65 -3.54
C ASP A 45 -4.41 -1.25 -2.17
N GLU A 46 -4.95 -2.20 -1.40
CA GLU A 46 -5.62 -2.00 -0.12
C GLU A 46 -5.10 -2.95 0.95
N VAL A 47 -5.36 -2.62 2.22
CA VAL A 47 -5.17 -3.51 3.37
C VAL A 47 -6.51 -4.16 3.72
N HIS A 48 -6.55 -5.49 3.72
CA HIS A 48 -7.76 -6.25 3.97
C HIS A 48 -7.79 -6.77 5.41
N TYR A 49 -8.47 -6.04 6.25
CA TYR A 49 -8.56 -6.36 7.68
C TYR A 49 -9.48 -7.54 8.01
N ASP A 50 -10.43 -7.87 7.13
CA ASP A 50 -11.37 -8.96 7.35
C ASP A 50 -10.70 -10.35 7.38
N THR A 51 -9.49 -10.42 6.84
CA THR A 51 -8.65 -11.63 6.85
C THR A 51 -7.44 -11.54 7.78
N ALA A 52 -7.18 -10.36 8.35
CA ALA A 52 -6.09 -10.14 9.27
C ALA A 52 -6.39 -10.79 10.63
N PRO A 53 -5.48 -11.62 11.17
CA PRO A 53 -5.69 -12.19 12.49
C PRO A 53 -5.65 -11.11 13.57
N GLU A 54 -6.55 -11.21 14.54
CA GLU A 54 -6.46 -10.43 15.76
C GLU A 54 -5.46 -11.06 16.72
N ILE A 55 -4.74 -10.21 17.47
CA ILE A 55 -3.61 -10.62 18.29
C ILE A 55 -3.72 -10.11 19.72
N ASN A 56 -2.98 -10.76 20.60
CA ASN A 56 -2.90 -10.39 22.01
C ASN A 56 -2.46 -8.94 22.21
N VAL A 57 -3.18 -8.23 23.11
CA VAL A 57 -3.00 -6.78 23.36
C VAL A 57 -1.60 -6.47 23.90
N ASP A 58 -1.07 -7.26 24.83
CA ASP A 58 0.26 -7.02 25.43
C ASP A 58 1.37 -7.15 24.39
N GLU A 59 1.24 -8.11 23.45
CA GLU A 59 2.20 -8.25 22.35
C GLU A 59 2.08 -7.09 21.36
N PHE A 60 0.86 -6.62 21.10
CA PHE A 60 0.64 -5.43 20.28
C PHE A 60 1.33 -4.21 20.88
N GLU A 61 1.06 -3.88 22.13
CA GLU A 61 1.60 -2.69 22.81
C GLU A 61 3.13 -2.72 22.89
N LYS A 62 3.70 -3.89 23.13
CA LYS A 62 5.15 -4.09 23.19
C LYS A 62 5.85 -3.73 21.89
N ASP A 63 5.28 -4.15 20.75
CA ASP A 63 5.96 -4.07 19.46
C ASP A 63 5.43 -2.92 18.56
N TYR A 64 4.29 -2.29 18.91
CA TYR A 64 3.64 -1.24 18.10
C TYR A 64 4.59 -0.09 17.74
N LYS A 65 5.43 0.33 18.68
CA LYS A 65 6.39 1.44 18.49
C LYS A 65 7.41 1.18 17.37
N ARG A 66 7.59 -0.08 16.95
CA ARG A 66 8.50 -0.42 15.84
C ARG A 66 8.07 0.28 14.56
N CYS A 67 6.80 0.20 14.22
CA CYS A 67 6.23 0.82 13.02
C CYS A 67 5.50 2.11 13.36
N ASN A 68 4.68 2.12 14.40
CA ASN A 68 3.81 3.24 14.76
C ASN A 68 3.01 3.70 13.54
N ILE A 69 2.33 2.73 12.92
CA ILE A 69 1.62 2.90 11.67
C ILE A 69 0.46 3.89 11.82
N GLU A 70 0.26 4.75 10.83
CA GLU A 70 -0.76 5.80 10.82
C GLU A 70 -1.47 5.85 9.46
N ILE A 71 -2.66 6.44 9.43
CA ILE A 71 -3.38 6.68 8.18
C ILE A 71 -2.55 7.57 7.25
N GLY A 72 -2.42 7.13 5.99
CA GLY A 72 -1.63 7.77 4.96
C GLY A 72 -0.21 7.20 4.82
N ASP A 73 0.17 6.22 5.64
CA ASP A 73 1.44 5.51 5.46
C ASP A 73 1.41 4.62 4.20
N PHE A 74 2.55 4.50 3.54
CA PHE A 74 2.70 3.65 2.37
C PHE A 74 3.34 2.32 2.77
N LEU A 75 2.67 1.22 2.42
CA LEU A 75 3.09 -0.15 2.69
C LEU A 75 3.55 -0.85 1.41
N ILE A 76 4.62 -1.63 1.53
CA ILE A 76 5.14 -2.47 0.45
C ILE A 76 5.35 -3.88 0.98
N VAL A 77 4.82 -4.87 0.27
CA VAL A 77 5.22 -6.27 0.52
C VAL A 77 6.67 -6.44 0.06
N ASN A 78 7.58 -6.61 1.00
CA ASN A 78 9.02 -6.67 0.76
C ASN A 78 9.60 -8.07 0.76
N THR A 79 8.81 -9.09 1.13
CA THR A 79 9.27 -10.49 1.19
C THR A 79 8.13 -11.45 0.80
N GLY A 80 8.46 -12.50 0.05
CA GLY A 80 7.54 -13.58 -0.28
C GLY A 80 7.00 -13.53 -1.71
N ALA A 81 6.05 -14.42 -2.01
CA ALA A 81 5.52 -14.62 -3.38
C ALA A 81 4.77 -13.39 -3.97
N THR A 82 4.29 -12.50 -3.10
CA THR A 82 3.52 -11.30 -3.49
C THR A 82 4.33 -10.01 -3.36
N ILE A 83 5.65 -10.13 -3.36
CA ILE A 83 6.56 -8.99 -3.30
C ILE A 83 6.21 -7.94 -4.36
N GLY A 84 6.27 -6.67 -3.98
CA GLY A 84 5.91 -5.55 -4.85
C GLY A 84 4.45 -5.11 -4.73
N LYS A 85 3.54 -5.90 -4.15
CA LYS A 85 2.21 -5.38 -3.80
C LYS A 85 2.33 -4.26 -2.78
N SER A 86 1.44 -3.30 -2.86
CA SER A 86 1.52 -2.10 -2.01
C SER A 86 0.13 -1.56 -1.70
N ALA A 87 0.02 -0.81 -0.60
CA ALA A 87 -1.20 -0.11 -0.21
C ALA A 87 -0.86 1.22 0.46
N ILE A 88 -1.78 2.18 0.41
CA ILE A 88 -1.79 3.32 1.31
C ILE A 88 -2.83 3.01 2.40
N THR A 89 -2.47 3.19 3.65
CA THR A 89 -3.38 2.96 4.77
C THR A 89 -4.47 4.04 4.80
N THR A 90 -5.72 3.62 4.85
CA THR A 90 -6.89 4.52 4.83
C THR A 90 -7.96 4.16 5.86
N ASP A 91 -7.89 2.94 6.41
CA ASP A 91 -8.86 2.39 7.35
C ASP A 91 -8.53 2.83 8.78
N GLU A 92 -9.55 3.08 9.61
CA GLU A 92 -9.40 3.46 11.02
C GLU A 92 -8.69 2.39 11.87
N ARG A 93 -8.79 1.11 11.47
CA ARG A 93 -8.07 -0.01 12.09
C ARG A 93 -6.54 0.07 11.93
N THR A 94 -6.06 0.98 11.09
CA THR A 94 -4.62 1.19 10.85
C THR A 94 -3.86 1.43 12.15
N GLU A 95 -4.37 2.29 13.02
CA GLU A 95 -3.69 2.65 14.28
C GLU A 95 -3.73 1.51 15.32
N HIS A 96 -4.50 0.46 15.05
CA HIS A 96 -4.60 -0.77 15.84
C HIS A 96 -3.86 -1.94 15.16
N THR A 97 -2.94 -1.64 14.26
CA THR A 97 -2.26 -2.63 13.40
C THR A 97 -0.79 -2.79 13.77
N LEU A 98 -0.37 -4.03 13.90
CA LEU A 98 1.03 -4.42 13.93
C LEU A 98 1.40 -5.05 12.57
N LEU A 99 2.48 -4.59 11.97
CA LEU A 99 2.95 -5.14 10.70
C LEU A 99 3.86 -6.34 10.92
N GLN A 100 3.77 -7.33 10.02
CA GLN A 100 4.72 -8.45 9.94
C GLN A 100 5.99 -8.02 9.20
N LYS A 101 7.09 -8.72 9.43
CA LYS A 101 8.37 -8.54 8.74
C LYS A 101 8.26 -8.50 7.20
N SER A 102 7.27 -9.18 6.65
CA SER A 102 7.03 -9.23 5.20
C SER A 102 6.49 -7.92 4.60
N VAL A 103 6.23 -6.92 5.42
CA VAL A 103 5.70 -5.61 5.01
C VAL A 103 6.66 -4.51 5.46
N ALA A 104 7.15 -3.75 4.49
CA ALA A 104 7.88 -2.50 4.74
C ALA A 104 6.89 -1.34 4.83
N LEU A 105 7.15 -0.45 5.77
CA LEU A 105 6.42 0.80 6.01
C LEU A 105 7.27 1.98 5.58
N LEU A 106 6.70 2.91 4.83
CA LEU A 106 7.27 4.20 4.48
C LEU A 106 6.38 5.33 5.02
N LYS A 107 6.85 6.04 6.04
CA LYS A 107 6.24 7.28 6.53
C LYS A 107 6.82 8.45 5.77
N VAL A 108 6.08 8.97 4.81
CA VAL A 108 6.55 10.10 3.99
C VAL A 108 6.56 11.41 4.78
N LYS A 109 7.48 12.31 4.43
CA LYS A 109 7.42 13.72 4.83
C LYS A 109 6.36 14.40 3.97
N LYS A 110 5.18 14.62 4.55
CA LYS A 110 3.98 15.10 3.83
C LYS A 110 4.18 16.46 3.17
N GLU A 111 5.15 17.24 3.64
CA GLU A 111 5.58 18.51 3.06
C GLU A 111 6.46 18.35 1.80
N LEU A 112 7.02 17.16 1.57
CA LEU A 112 7.91 16.88 0.44
C LEU A 112 7.35 15.86 -0.55
N LEU A 113 6.51 14.93 -0.05
CA LEU A 113 6.05 13.80 -0.86
C LEU A 113 4.61 13.42 -0.56
N ASN A 114 3.76 13.44 -1.59
CA ASN A 114 2.40 12.95 -1.50
C ASN A 114 2.38 11.40 -1.59
N PRO A 115 1.72 10.68 -0.65
CA PRO A 115 1.68 9.21 -0.66
C PRO A 115 1.09 8.61 -1.94
N VAL A 116 0.09 9.26 -2.55
CA VAL A 116 -0.50 8.82 -3.81
C VAL A 116 0.50 8.96 -4.95
N PHE A 117 1.24 10.06 -5.00
CA PHE A 117 2.30 10.26 -5.98
C PHE A 117 3.40 9.19 -5.81
N LEU A 118 3.84 8.92 -4.57
CA LEU A 118 4.80 7.86 -4.26
C LEU A 118 4.31 6.49 -4.75
N LYS A 119 3.05 6.14 -4.49
CA LYS A 119 2.45 4.88 -4.94
C LYS A 119 2.57 4.71 -6.46
N TRP A 120 2.35 5.77 -7.23
CA TRP A 120 2.47 5.72 -8.68
C TRP A 120 3.92 5.70 -9.17
N CYS A 121 4.84 6.43 -8.51
CA CYS A 121 6.28 6.28 -8.76
C CYS A 121 6.71 4.83 -8.54
N TYR A 122 6.25 4.20 -7.45
CA TYR A 122 6.52 2.81 -7.14
C TYR A 122 5.96 1.87 -8.23
N ARG A 123 4.76 2.10 -8.73
CA ARG A 123 4.12 1.30 -9.78
C ARG A 123 4.86 1.32 -11.11
N VAL A 124 5.34 2.48 -11.53
CA VAL A 124 5.95 2.67 -12.87
C VAL A 124 7.46 2.49 -12.86
N ASN A 125 8.10 2.56 -11.72
CA ASN A 125 9.55 2.42 -11.61
C ASN A 125 9.94 0.97 -11.34
N THR A 126 10.23 0.24 -12.41
CA THR A 126 10.60 -1.18 -12.32
C THR A 126 11.85 -1.44 -11.47
N GLN A 127 12.76 -0.47 -11.31
CA GLN A 127 13.93 -0.61 -10.45
C GLN A 127 13.58 -0.72 -8.96
N MET A 128 12.43 -0.17 -8.53
CA MET A 128 11.92 -0.34 -7.18
C MET A 128 11.49 -1.80 -6.89
N TYR A 129 11.18 -2.56 -7.95
CA TYR A 129 10.74 -3.96 -7.84
C TYR A 129 11.85 -4.96 -8.12
N ILE A 130 13.07 -4.50 -8.52
CA ILE A 130 14.17 -5.42 -8.77
C ILE A 130 14.58 -6.06 -7.45
N VAL A 131 14.05 -7.23 -7.28
CA VAL A 131 14.44 -8.18 -6.26
C VAL A 131 15.73 -8.80 -6.73
N GLU A 132 16.75 -8.78 -5.90
CA GLU A 132 17.96 -9.59 -6.16
C GLU A 132 17.56 -11.06 -6.10
N SER A 133 17.31 -11.63 -7.26
CA SER A 133 16.71 -12.97 -7.46
C SER A 133 17.71 -14.11 -7.23
N ALA A 134 18.73 -13.92 -6.41
CA ALA A 134 19.70 -14.97 -6.14
C ALA A 134 19.28 -15.95 -5.03
N SER A 135 18.14 -15.74 -4.38
CA SER A 135 17.66 -16.63 -3.31
C SER A 135 16.31 -17.25 -3.62
N ALA A 136 16.05 -18.44 -3.07
CA ALA A 136 14.77 -19.14 -3.19
C ALA A 136 13.58 -18.36 -2.60
N GLN A 137 13.83 -17.28 -1.84
CA GLN A 137 12.82 -16.33 -1.36
C GLN A 137 13.20 -14.91 -1.79
N PRO A 138 12.47 -14.33 -2.75
CA PRO A 138 12.63 -12.94 -3.15
C PRO A 138 12.49 -12.01 -1.93
N ASN A 139 13.39 -11.02 -1.83
CA ASN A 139 13.37 -10.04 -0.75
C ASN A 139 13.76 -8.65 -1.28
N LEU A 140 12.89 -7.65 -1.10
CA LEU A 140 13.22 -6.26 -1.37
C LEU A 140 13.83 -5.64 -0.09
N LEU A 141 15.14 -5.54 -0.06
CA LEU A 141 15.88 -5.06 1.09
C LEU A 141 15.52 -3.60 1.44
N LEU A 142 15.40 -3.30 2.72
CA LEU A 142 15.16 -1.93 3.21
C LEU A 142 16.27 -0.96 2.75
N SER A 143 17.52 -1.42 2.64
CA SER A 143 18.62 -0.63 2.09
C SER A 143 18.36 -0.21 0.65
N LYS A 144 17.79 -1.10 -0.17
CA LYS A 144 17.41 -0.81 -1.55
C LYS A 144 16.28 0.20 -1.61
N ILE A 145 15.23 0.02 -0.78
CA ILE A 145 14.14 0.99 -0.67
C ILE A 145 14.70 2.36 -0.28
N ASN A 146 15.53 2.43 0.76
CA ASN A 146 16.14 3.69 1.22
C ASN A 146 16.95 4.42 0.13
N SER A 147 17.72 3.67 -0.67
CA SER A 147 18.58 4.24 -1.72
C SER A 147 17.86 4.51 -3.05
N THR A 148 16.59 4.14 -3.18
CA THR A 148 15.83 4.39 -4.39
C THR A 148 15.66 5.88 -4.62
N VAL A 149 16.04 6.35 -5.81
CA VAL A 149 15.92 7.75 -6.23
C VAL A 149 14.67 7.93 -7.07
N ILE A 150 13.88 8.93 -6.77
CA ILE A 150 12.73 9.34 -7.56
C ILE A 150 12.85 10.81 -7.98
N TYR A 151 12.14 11.18 -9.04
CA TYR A 151 11.92 12.57 -9.41
C TYR A 151 10.81 13.15 -8.56
N VAL A 152 11.06 14.32 -7.96
CA VAL A 152 10.14 14.98 -7.03
C VAL A 152 9.71 16.33 -7.63
N PRO A 153 8.52 16.41 -8.23
CA PRO A 153 7.89 17.67 -8.59
C PRO A 153 7.57 18.51 -7.35
N ASP A 154 7.22 19.77 -7.55
CA ASP A 154 6.65 20.56 -6.45
C ASP A 154 5.36 19.93 -5.91
N MET A 155 5.00 20.28 -4.67
CA MET A 155 3.84 19.67 -3.97
C MET A 155 2.52 19.98 -4.67
N ASP A 156 2.41 21.13 -5.33
CA ASP A 156 1.18 21.50 -6.06
C ASP A 156 0.94 20.54 -7.23
N LEU A 157 1.98 20.20 -7.97
CA LEU A 157 1.88 19.23 -9.06
C LEU A 157 1.62 17.81 -8.55
N GLN A 158 2.27 17.42 -7.47
CA GLN A 158 1.99 16.12 -6.83
C GLN A 158 0.53 16.01 -6.36
N ASN A 159 -0.02 17.07 -5.76
CA ASN A 159 -1.40 17.12 -5.29
C ASN A 159 -2.39 17.12 -6.46
N GLN A 160 -2.15 17.89 -7.51
CA GLN A 160 -2.96 17.84 -8.74
C GLN A 160 -3.00 16.45 -9.35
N PHE A 161 -1.86 15.75 -9.36
CA PHE A 161 -1.81 14.36 -9.80
C PHE A 161 -2.63 13.43 -8.89
N ALA A 162 -2.53 13.58 -7.57
CA ALA A 162 -3.30 12.77 -6.61
C ALA A 162 -4.82 13.00 -6.77
N ASP A 163 -5.24 14.23 -6.99
CA ASP A 163 -6.64 14.58 -7.26
C ASP A 163 -7.13 13.95 -8.57
N PHE A 164 -6.32 14.02 -9.63
CA PHE A 164 -6.61 13.35 -10.89
C PHE A 164 -6.78 11.84 -10.71
N VAL A 165 -5.88 11.18 -9.99
CA VAL A 165 -5.99 9.74 -9.68
C VAL A 165 -7.29 9.44 -8.94
N THR A 166 -7.64 10.27 -7.97
CA THR A 166 -8.89 10.12 -7.19
C THR A 166 -10.12 10.22 -8.08
N GLN A 167 -10.16 11.20 -9.01
CA GLN A 167 -11.25 11.35 -9.96
C GLN A 167 -11.35 10.16 -10.92
N VAL A 168 -10.22 9.68 -11.43
CA VAL A 168 -10.18 8.48 -12.29
C VAL A 168 -10.73 7.26 -11.56
N ASN A 169 -10.34 7.06 -10.30
CA ASN A 169 -10.84 5.92 -9.51
C ASN A 169 -12.34 6.03 -9.25
N LYS A 170 -12.86 7.20 -8.91
CA LYS A 170 -14.32 7.42 -8.78
C LYS A 170 -15.06 7.11 -10.08
N SER A 171 -14.53 7.54 -11.22
CA SER A 171 -15.10 7.26 -12.53
C SER A 171 -15.12 5.77 -12.85
N LYS A 172 -14.03 5.05 -12.53
CA LYS A 172 -13.95 3.59 -12.72
C LYS A 172 -15.02 2.86 -11.91
N VAL A 173 -15.24 3.23 -10.64
CA VAL A 173 -16.27 2.64 -9.79
C VAL A 173 -17.66 2.89 -10.36
N ALA A 174 -17.95 4.11 -10.82
CA ALA A 174 -19.23 4.45 -11.44
C ALA A 174 -19.49 3.65 -12.73
N VAL A 175 -18.48 3.52 -13.58
CA VAL A 175 -18.57 2.72 -14.83
C VAL A 175 -18.76 1.24 -14.52
N GLN A 176 -18.03 0.69 -13.55
CA GLN A 176 -18.19 -0.71 -13.15
C GLN A 176 -19.59 -1.00 -12.64
N LYS A 177 -20.14 -0.11 -11.79
CA LYS A 177 -21.52 -0.23 -11.30
C LYS A 177 -22.53 -0.23 -12.44
N ALA A 178 -22.41 0.71 -13.39
CA ALA A 178 -23.31 0.77 -14.55
C ALA A 178 -23.21 -0.49 -15.44
N LEU A 179 -22.01 -1.04 -15.59
CA LEU A 179 -21.78 -2.30 -16.31
C LEU A 179 -22.48 -3.48 -15.62
N ASP A 180 -22.36 -3.59 -14.30
CA ASP A 180 -22.96 -4.67 -13.52
C ASP A 180 -24.50 -4.58 -13.56
N GLU A 181 -25.08 -3.39 -13.43
CA GLU A 181 -26.51 -3.14 -13.58
C GLU A 181 -27.00 -3.51 -15.00
N THR A 182 -26.22 -3.16 -16.04
CA THR A 182 -26.54 -3.51 -17.43
C THR A 182 -26.52 -5.02 -17.67
N LYS A 183 -25.54 -5.73 -17.08
CA LYS A 183 -25.50 -7.20 -17.15
C LYS A 183 -26.72 -7.84 -16.50
N LEU A 184 -27.09 -7.39 -15.30
CA LEU A 184 -28.29 -7.91 -14.61
C LEU A 184 -29.55 -7.71 -15.43
N LEU A 185 -29.70 -6.54 -16.06
CA LEU A 185 -30.84 -6.26 -16.95
C LEU A 185 -30.81 -7.18 -18.17
N PHE A 186 -29.67 -7.35 -18.81
CA PHE A 186 -29.49 -8.25 -19.95
C PHE A 186 -29.89 -9.68 -19.61
N ASP A 187 -29.35 -10.22 -18.50
CA ASP A 187 -29.64 -11.59 -18.05
C ASP A 187 -31.13 -11.77 -17.75
N SER A 188 -31.77 -10.79 -17.12
CA SER A 188 -33.21 -10.79 -16.87
C SER A 188 -34.03 -10.82 -18.16
N LEU A 189 -33.65 -10.02 -19.17
CA LEU A 189 -34.31 -10.01 -20.47
C LEU A 189 -34.08 -11.33 -21.22
N MET A 190 -32.87 -11.87 -21.19
CA MET A 190 -32.59 -13.18 -21.81
C MET A 190 -33.45 -14.28 -21.19
N GLN A 191 -33.54 -14.33 -19.87
CA GLN A 191 -34.41 -15.29 -19.18
C GLN A 191 -35.90 -15.12 -19.52
N LYS A 192 -36.34 -13.87 -19.63
CA LYS A 192 -37.75 -13.58 -19.96
C LYS A 192 -38.14 -13.98 -21.39
N TYR A 193 -37.23 -13.82 -22.35
CA TYR A 193 -37.58 -13.97 -23.77
C TYR A 193 -37.07 -15.27 -24.42
N PHE A 194 -36.10 -15.92 -23.78
CA PHE A 194 -35.44 -17.11 -24.33
C PHE A 194 -35.32 -18.29 -23.36
N GLY A 195 -35.61 -18.12 -22.07
CA GLY A 195 -35.77 -19.16 -21.05
C GLY A 195 -37.22 -19.50 -20.85
#